data_763b7c72e1355b292166519abe00c59b
#
_entry.id   763b7c72e1355b292166519abe00c59b
#
_cell.length_a   1.000
_cell.length_b   1.000
_cell.length_c   1.000
_cell.angle_alpha   90.00
_cell.angle_beta   90.00
_cell.angle_gamma   90.00
#
_symmetry.space_group_name_H-M   'P 1'
#
loop_
_entity.id
_entity.type
_entity.pdbx_description
1 polymer ?
#
loop_
_entity_poly.entity_id
_entity_poly.type
_entity_poly.pdbx_seq_one_letter_code
_entity_poly.pdbx_strand_id
1 'polypeptide(L)'
;MKKLLYIIFGVMGALMFIQCSDWTEMEPKFTEPVNINGEDYYKALREYKKSDHPIVFGWYSEWTGTGTNMNNQLRGIPDSMDIVSLWGGAFNLTEAQKSDLKEVREKKGLRVL
;
A
#
# COMPACT_ATOMS: atom_id res chain seq x y z
N MET A 1 28.00 38.49 -33.79
CA MET A 1 27.34 38.39 -32.45
C MET A 1 25.96 37.74 -32.50
N LYS A 2 25.11 38.06 -33.44
CA LYS A 2 23.79 37.43 -33.53
C LYS A 2 23.83 35.92 -33.76
N LYS A 3 24.74 35.43 -34.60
CA LYS A 3 24.90 33.95 -34.83
C LYS A 3 25.36 33.19 -33.58
N LEU A 4 26.19 33.76 -32.75
CA LEU A 4 26.65 33.16 -31.50
C LEU A 4 25.48 33.04 -30.50
N LEU A 5 24.63 34.05 -30.45
CA LEU A 5 23.47 34.06 -29.58
C LEU A 5 22.47 32.94 -29.94
N TYR A 6 22.23 32.71 -31.23
CA TYR A 6 21.35 31.59 -31.69
C TYR A 6 21.95 30.23 -31.38
N ILE A 7 23.27 30.05 -31.42
CA ILE A 7 23.94 28.80 -31.07
C ILE A 7 23.79 28.55 -29.57
N ILE A 8 24.00 29.58 -28.73
CA ILE A 8 23.85 29.46 -27.27
C ILE A 8 22.40 29.12 -26.91
N PHE A 9 21.41 29.75 -27.52
CA PHE A 9 19.98 29.45 -27.31
C PHE A 9 19.62 28.02 -27.78
N GLY A 10 20.17 27.57 -28.91
CA GLY A 10 19.96 26.22 -29.42
C GLY A 10 20.55 25.15 -28.51
N VAL A 11 21.75 25.37 -27.98
CA VAL A 11 22.40 24.43 -27.05
C VAL A 11 21.67 24.41 -25.70
N MET A 12 21.24 25.56 -25.19
CA MET A 12 20.48 25.65 -23.95
C MET A 12 19.11 25.01 -24.06
N GLY A 13 18.45 25.13 -25.23
CA GLY A 13 17.19 24.43 -25.52
C GLY A 13 17.36 22.90 -25.59
N ALA A 14 18.44 22.44 -26.21
CA ALA A 14 18.73 21.00 -26.31
C ALA A 14 19.04 20.35 -24.95
N LEU A 15 19.65 21.09 -24.03
CA LEU A 15 19.94 20.61 -22.67
C LEU A 15 18.69 20.46 -21.80
N MET A 16 17.60 21.17 -22.13
CA MET A 16 16.33 21.04 -21.40
C MET A 16 15.59 19.74 -21.70
N PHE A 17 15.91 19.08 -22.82
CA PHE A 17 15.25 17.83 -23.21
C PHE A 17 15.92 16.57 -22.64
N ILE A 18 17.09 16.68 -22.05
CA ILE A 18 17.85 15.52 -21.54
C ILE A 18 17.45 15.16 -20.11
N GLN A 19 16.67 16.01 -19.43
CA GLN A 19 16.33 15.80 -18.00
C GLN A 19 15.10 14.93 -17.74
N CYS A 20 14.42 14.44 -18.78
CA CYS A 20 13.18 13.65 -18.60
C CYS A 20 13.30 12.16 -18.98
N SER A 21 14.51 11.63 -19.21
CA SER A 21 14.63 10.23 -19.62
C SER A 21 14.86 9.22 -18.48
N ASP A 22 14.89 9.68 -17.24
CA ASP A 22 15.19 8.80 -16.10
C ASP A 22 13.97 8.57 -15.17
N TRP A 23 12.78 8.84 -15.68
CA TRP A 23 11.53 8.41 -15.05
C TRP A 23 11.12 7.04 -15.61
N THR A 24 12.03 6.09 -15.65
CA THR A 24 11.62 4.72 -15.50
C THR A 24 11.31 4.54 -14.00
N GLU A 25 10.13 4.95 -13.59
CA GLU A 25 9.57 4.40 -12.38
C GLU A 25 9.67 2.89 -12.56
N MET A 26 10.55 2.27 -11.76
CA MET A 26 10.38 0.87 -11.49
C MET A 26 8.98 0.77 -10.92
N GLU A 27 8.02 0.35 -11.76
CA GLU A 27 6.75 -0.10 -11.20
C GLU A 27 7.12 -1.07 -10.09
N PRO A 28 6.81 -0.74 -8.83
CA PRO A 28 7.07 -1.67 -7.77
C PRO A 28 6.32 -2.93 -8.18
N LYS A 29 7.06 -3.97 -8.54
CA LYS A 29 6.47 -5.30 -8.69
C LYS A 29 5.99 -5.64 -7.29
N PHE A 30 4.74 -5.32 -7.02
CA PHE A 30 4.04 -5.85 -5.86
C PHE A 30 3.89 -7.35 -6.09
N THR A 31 4.98 -8.06 -5.87
CA THR A 31 4.88 -9.46 -5.54
C THR A 31 4.03 -9.51 -4.29
N GLU A 32 2.97 -10.28 -4.33
CA GLU A 32 2.22 -10.58 -3.10
C GLU A 32 3.24 -10.79 -1.99
N PRO A 33 3.12 -10.11 -0.84
CA PRO A 33 4.00 -10.40 0.26
C PRO A 33 3.84 -11.89 0.52
N VAL A 34 4.86 -12.63 0.13
CA VAL A 34 4.92 -14.05 0.43
C VAL A 34 4.77 -14.09 1.94
N ASN A 35 3.69 -14.69 2.39
CA ASN A 35 3.38 -14.79 3.80
C ASN A 35 4.37 -15.77 4.43
N ILE A 36 5.60 -15.29 4.61
CA ILE A 36 6.73 -16.05 5.16
C ILE A 36 6.62 -16.25 6.67
N ASN A 37 5.67 -15.54 7.30
CA ASN A 37 5.47 -15.65 8.74
C ASN A 37 4.62 -16.88 9.05
N GLY A 38 5.12 -17.74 9.94
CA GLY A 38 4.42 -18.91 10.44
C GLY A 38 3.30 -18.57 11.43
N GLU A 39 2.52 -19.58 11.81
CA GLU A 39 1.42 -19.41 12.76
C GLU A 39 1.90 -18.89 14.13
N ASP A 40 3.08 -19.28 14.57
CA ASP A 40 3.68 -18.81 15.84
C ASP A 40 3.85 -17.28 15.85
N TYR A 41 4.25 -16.70 14.72
CA TYR A 41 4.33 -15.24 14.55
C TYR A 41 2.95 -14.60 14.73
N TYR A 42 1.93 -15.11 14.04
CA TYR A 42 0.58 -14.52 14.12
C TYR A 42 -0.06 -14.73 15.48
N LYS A 43 0.25 -15.82 16.16
CA LYS A 43 -0.17 -16.03 17.55
C LYS A 43 0.44 -14.96 18.46
N ALA A 44 1.74 -14.73 18.36
CA ALA A 44 2.43 -13.70 19.14
C ALA A 44 1.89 -12.29 18.80
N LEU A 45 1.61 -12.03 17.52
CA LEU A 45 1.01 -10.76 17.07
C LEU A 45 -0.38 -10.54 17.70
N ARG A 46 -1.24 -11.55 17.70
CA ARG A 46 -2.57 -11.47 18.32
C ARG A 46 -2.49 -11.28 19.84
N GLU A 47 -1.53 -11.89 20.50
CA GLU A 47 -1.27 -11.71 21.94
C GLU A 47 -0.78 -10.28 22.22
N TYR A 48 0.16 -9.77 21.42
CA TYR A 48 0.63 -8.39 21.51
C TYR A 48 -0.52 -7.40 21.39
N LYS A 49 -1.40 -7.57 20.39
CA LYS A 49 -2.55 -6.67 20.16
C LYS A 49 -3.60 -6.72 21.28
N LYS A 50 -3.56 -7.72 22.17
CA LYS A 50 -4.41 -7.79 23.36
C LYS A 50 -3.73 -7.21 24.61
N SER A 51 -2.44 -7.01 24.57
CA SER A 51 -1.67 -6.44 25.66
C SER A 51 -1.88 -4.92 25.76
N ASP A 52 -1.41 -4.32 26.85
CA ASP A 52 -1.37 -2.87 26.98
C ASP A 52 -0.22 -2.32 26.13
N HIS A 53 -0.56 -1.58 25.08
CA HIS A 53 0.39 -0.99 24.14
C HIS A 53 -0.23 0.24 23.44
N PRO A 54 0.58 1.13 22.85
CA PRO A 54 0.09 2.24 22.04
C PRO A 54 -0.72 1.72 20.85
N ILE A 55 -1.97 2.16 20.72
CA ILE A 55 -2.87 1.74 19.65
C ILE A 55 -2.56 2.49 18.35
N VAL A 56 -2.32 1.76 17.29
CA VAL A 56 -2.15 2.30 15.94
C VAL A 56 -3.47 2.22 15.20
N PHE A 57 -4.02 3.39 14.88
CA PHE A 57 -5.29 3.55 14.15
C PHE A 57 -5.07 4.17 12.80
N GLY A 58 -5.84 3.75 11.79
CA GLY A 58 -5.80 4.34 10.47
C GLY A 58 -7.12 4.28 9.71
N TRP A 59 -7.18 5.04 8.61
CA TRP A 59 -8.27 5.02 7.66
C TRP A 59 -7.85 4.21 6.43
N TYR A 60 -8.78 3.47 5.85
CA TYR A 60 -8.53 2.67 4.66
C TYR A 60 -9.63 2.89 3.63
N SER A 61 -9.24 3.21 2.41
CA SER A 61 -10.14 3.46 1.28
C SER A 61 -9.88 2.47 0.15
N GLU A 62 -10.79 2.43 -0.81
CA GLU A 62 -10.69 1.63 -2.04
C GLU A 62 -10.55 0.12 -1.82
N TRP A 63 -11.10 -0.37 -0.72
CA TRP A 63 -11.11 -1.80 -0.44
C TRP A 63 -12.02 -2.57 -1.38
N THR A 64 -11.45 -3.41 -2.22
CA THR A 64 -12.18 -4.32 -3.11
C THR A 64 -12.12 -5.78 -2.66
N GLY A 65 -11.09 -6.15 -1.91
CA GLY A 65 -10.82 -7.53 -1.50
C GLY A 65 -10.38 -8.44 -2.64
N THR A 66 -10.14 -7.88 -3.83
CA THR A 66 -9.81 -8.63 -5.06
C THR A 66 -8.64 -8.00 -5.79
N GLY A 67 -8.11 -8.75 -6.77
CA GLY A 67 -6.99 -8.31 -7.61
C GLY A 67 -5.63 -8.65 -7.02
N THR A 68 -4.59 -8.31 -7.75
CA THR A 68 -3.19 -8.58 -7.38
C THR A 68 -2.55 -7.45 -6.58
N ASN A 69 -3.22 -6.29 -6.50
CA ASN A 69 -2.74 -5.15 -5.75
C ASN A 69 -3.12 -5.29 -4.28
N MET A 70 -2.14 -5.48 -3.41
CA MET A 70 -2.35 -5.59 -1.96
C MET A 70 -2.91 -4.33 -1.32
N ASN A 71 -2.78 -3.17 -1.98
CA ASN A 71 -3.40 -1.93 -1.50
C ASN A 71 -4.93 -1.95 -1.56
N ASN A 72 -5.52 -2.90 -2.28
CA ASN A 72 -6.98 -3.06 -2.38
C ASN A 72 -7.50 -4.17 -1.46
N GLN A 73 -6.65 -4.72 -0.59
CA GLN A 73 -6.95 -5.85 0.28
C GLN A 73 -6.54 -5.54 1.72
N LEU A 74 -7.40 -5.89 2.68
CA LEU A 74 -7.10 -5.71 4.11
C LEU A 74 -5.87 -6.52 4.56
N ARG A 75 -5.64 -7.68 3.95
CA ARG A 75 -4.44 -8.49 4.22
C ARG A 75 -3.13 -7.78 3.86
N GLY A 76 -3.16 -6.77 3.00
CA GLY A 76 -2.02 -5.91 2.70
C GLY A 76 -1.70 -4.85 3.76
N ILE A 77 -2.59 -4.66 4.72
CA ILE A 77 -2.37 -3.71 5.81
C ILE A 77 -1.23 -4.18 6.71
N PRO A 78 -0.30 -3.29 7.09
CA PRO A 78 0.81 -3.63 7.98
C PRO A 78 0.36 -4.28 9.28
N ASP A 79 1.11 -5.26 9.75
CA ASP A 79 0.80 -6.00 10.97
C ASP A 79 0.81 -5.14 12.24
N SER A 80 1.52 -4.00 12.18
CA SER A 80 1.55 -3.00 13.27
C SER A 80 0.25 -2.24 13.47
N MET A 81 -0.70 -2.30 12.52
CA MET A 81 -2.00 -1.65 12.65
C MET A 81 -2.92 -2.46 13.56
N ASP A 82 -3.54 -1.79 14.54
CA ASP A 82 -4.49 -2.42 15.47
C ASP A 82 -5.93 -2.24 15.03
N ILE A 83 -6.26 -1.06 14.56
CA ILE A 83 -7.61 -0.68 14.17
C ILE A 83 -7.58 0.03 12.83
N VAL A 84 -8.49 -0.36 11.97
CA VAL A 84 -8.72 0.31 10.67
C VAL A 84 -10.18 0.66 10.54
N SER A 85 -10.46 1.91 10.16
CA SER A 85 -11.80 2.35 9.78
C SER A 85 -11.91 2.40 8.26
N LEU A 86 -12.94 1.76 7.71
CA LEU A 86 -13.20 1.73 6.28
C LEU A 86 -13.87 3.04 5.84
N TRP A 87 -13.21 3.76 4.95
CA TRP A 87 -13.77 4.96 4.37
C TRP A 87 -14.79 4.60 3.28
N GLY A 88 -15.98 5.21 3.34
CA GLY A 88 -17.04 4.97 2.35
C GLY A 88 -18.07 3.91 2.73
N GLY A 89 -17.92 3.27 3.86
CA GLY A 89 -18.87 2.31 4.44
C GLY A 89 -19.03 1.05 3.60
N ALA A 90 -18.91 -0.09 4.21
CA ALA A 90 -19.08 -1.39 3.56
C ALA A 90 -20.39 -2.04 4.03
N PHE A 91 -21.52 -1.53 3.53
CA PHE A 91 -22.83 -2.04 3.94
C PHE A 91 -23.22 -3.37 3.24
N ASN A 92 -22.69 -3.60 2.03
CA ASN A 92 -22.98 -4.80 1.24
C ASN A 92 -21.64 -5.42 0.77
N LEU A 93 -21.05 -6.23 1.62
CA LEU A 93 -19.77 -6.89 1.33
C LEU A 93 -19.95 -7.98 0.27
N THR A 94 -19.06 -7.99 -0.72
CA THR A 94 -18.89 -9.11 -1.63
C THR A 94 -18.29 -10.32 -0.89
N GLU A 95 -18.38 -11.51 -1.46
CA GLU A 95 -17.79 -12.71 -0.86
C GLU A 95 -16.25 -12.59 -0.73
N ALA A 96 -15.60 -11.95 -1.69
CA ALA A 96 -14.17 -11.68 -1.62
C ALA A 96 -13.83 -10.76 -0.43
N GLN A 97 -14.59 -9.69 -0.23
CA GLN A 97 -14.41 -8.79 0.91
C GLN A 97 -14.69 -9.49 2.25
N LYS A 98 -15.72 -10.34 2.33
CA LYS A 98 -15.99 -11.13 3.53
C LYS A 98 -14.85 -12.08 3.87
N SER A 99 -14.27 -12.74 2.85
CA SER A 99 -13.14 -13.64 3.01
C SER A 99 -11.90 -12.89 3.49
N ASP A 100 -11.57 -11.77 2.86
CA ASP A 100 -10.44 -10.92 3.23
C ASP A 100 -10.59 -10.38 4.67
N LEU A 101 -11.77 -9.89 5.02
CA LEU A 101 -12.10 -9.41 6.37
C LEU A 101 -11.94 -10.51 7.44
N LYS A 102 -12.44 -11.71 7.14
CA LYS A 102 -12.32 -12.86 8.02
C LYS A 102 -10.84 -13.21 8.25
N GLU A 103 -10.07 -13.30 7.17
CA GLU A 103 -8.65 -13.63 7.24
C GLU A 103 -7.88 -12.65 8.14
N VAL A 104 -8.03 -11.34 7.95
CA VAL A 104 -7.27 -10.37 8.74
C VAL A 104 -7.67 -10.35 10.21
N ARG A 105 -8.93 -10.58 10.51
CA ARG A 105 -9.43 -10.67 11.89
C ARG A 105 -8.88 -11.90 12.61
N GLU A 106 -8.98 -13.05 11.97
CA GLU A 106 -8.54 -14.33 12.56
C GLU A 106 -7.02 -14.44 12.63
N LYS A 107 -6.32 -14.03 11.58
CA LYS A 107 -4.89 -14.21 11.47
C LYS A 107 -4.11 -13.09 12.15
N LYS A 108 -4.40 -11.83 11.80
CA LYS A 108 -3.66 -10.66 12.27
C LYS A 108 -4.23 -10.03 13.54
N GLY A 109 -5.45 -10.37 13.94
CA GLY A 109 -6.14 -9.72 15.05
C GLY A 109 -6.48 -8.26 14.76
N LEU A 110 -6.58 -7.87 13.47
CA LEU A 110 -6.93 -6.52 13.04
C LEU A 110 -8.40 -6.23 13.37
N ARG A 111 -8.67 -5.13 14.02
CA ARG A 111 -10.03 -4.61 14.24
C ARG A 111 -10.43 -3.71 13.07
N VAL A 112 -11.54 -4.03 12.43
CA VAL A 112 -12.07 -3.28 11.28
C VAL A 112 -13.43 -2.71 11.65
N LEU A 113 -13.56 -1.39 11.52
CA LEU A 113 -14.75 -0.57 11.82
C LEU A 113 -15.39 -0.05 10.54
#